data_266d0877f26f61d3a1b71e2e90594002
#
_entry.id   266d0877f26f61d3a1b71e2e90594002
#
_cell.length_a   1.000
_cell.length_b   1.000
_cell.length_c   1.000
_cell.angle_alpha   90.00
_cell.angle_beta   90.00
_cell.angle_gamma   90.00
#
_symmetry.space_group_name_H-M   'P 1'
#
loop_
_entity.id
_entity.type
_entity.pdbx_description
1 polymer ?
#
loop_
_entity_poly.entity_id
_entity_poly.type
_entity_poly.pdbx_seq_one_letter_code
_entity_poly.pdbx_strand_id
1 'polypeptide(L)' 'MKFLVKDLELYLSEVGDGDPDLQFTPQEEYVMHRRCLGRWTAKDEDDLKDKIYDFIGYHAEFIDYEVKA' A
#
# COMPACT_ATOMS: atom_id res chain seq x y z
N MET A 1 -12.16 0.25 -13.40
CA MET A 1 -11.79 -1.16 -13.23
C MET A 1 -11.80 -1.51 -11.75
N LYS A 2 -12.14 -2.74 -11.46
CA LYS A 2 -12.12 -3.24 -10.09
C LYS A 2 -10.91 -4.13 -9.89
N PHE A 3 -10.19 -3.89 -8.82
CA PHE A 3 -8.99 -4.64 -8.48
C PHE A 3 -9.20 -5.37 -7.16
N LEU A 4 -8.69 -6.59 -7.10
CA LEU A 4 -8.59 -7.33 -5.85
C LEU A 4 -7.11 -7.40 -5.49
N VAL A 5 -6.69 -6.60 -4.51
CA VAL A 5 -5.31 -6.59 -4.04
C VAL A 5 -5.12 -7.75 -3.08
N LYS A 6 -4.22 -8.66 -3.44
CA LYS A 6 -3.92 -9.85 -2.65
C LYS A 6 -2.73 -9.67 -1.75
N ASP A 7 -1.74 -8.90 -2.20
CA ASP A 7 -0.51 -8.64 -1.47
C ASP A 7 0.10 -7.36 -2.00
N LEU A 8 0.94 -6.72 -1.21
CA LEU A 8 1.69 -5.56 -1.66
C LEU A 8 2.86 -5.31 -0.73
N GLU A 9 3.84 -4.56 -1.24
CA GLU A 9 4.95 -4.05 -0.44
C GLU A 9 4.93 -2.53 -0.49
N LEU A 10 5.01 -1.91 0.67
CA LEU A 10 5.01 -0.46 0.81
C LEU A 10 6.44 0.04 0.93
N TYR A 11 6.69 1.21 0.31
CA TYR A 11 7.98 1.85 0.40
C TYR A 11 8.04 2.68 1.67
N LEU A 12 8.53 2.08 2.76
CA LEU A 12 8.59 2.70 4.08
C LEU A 12 9.99 3.19 4.43
N SER A 13 10.97 2.93 3.58
CA SER A 13 12.38 3.23 3.88
C SER A 13 12.69 4.73 3.95
N GLU A 14 11.82 5.57 3.39
CA GLU A 14 11.97 7.04 3.48
C GLU A 14 11.55 7.58 4.83
N VAL A 15 10.80 6.81 5.61
CA VAL A 15 10.22 7.26 6.86
C VAL A 15 11.15 6.89 8.00
N GLY A 16 11.57 7.90 8.78
CA GLY A 16 12.37 7.68 9.96
C GLY A 16 13.77 7.17 9.71
N ASP A 17 14.33 7.47 8.54
CA ASP A 17 15.70 7.08 8.22
C ASP A 17 16.66 7.74 9.21
N GLY A 18 17.31 6.90 10.01
CA GLY A 18 18.21 7.37 11.06
C GLY A 18 17.53 7.85 12.34
N ASP A 19 16.20 7.84 12.41
CA ASP A 19 15.45 8.23 13.61
C ASP A 19 14.54 7.08 14.05
N PRO A 20 14.90 6.37 15.15
CA PRO A 20 14.11 5.21 15.58
C PRO A 20 12.68 5.59 16.03
N ASP A 21 12.45 6.83 16.43
CA ASP A 21 11.12 7.26 16.86
C ASP A 21 10.14 7.39 15.69
N LEU A 22 10.66 7.56 14.47
CA LEU A 22 9.86 7.68 13.26
C LEU A 22 9.72 6.38 12.49
N GLN A 23 10.38 5.32 12.92
CA GLN A 23 10.29 4.02 12.27
C GLN A 23 9.02 3.29 12.67
N PHE A 24 8.45 2.58 11.71
CA PHE A 24 7.28 1.75 11.99
C PHE A 24 7.69 0.49 12.75
N THR A 25 6.85 0.10 13.71
CA THR A 25 6.97 -1.21 14.32
C THR A 25 6.46 -2.27 13.34
N PRO A 26 6.88 -3.53 13.48
CA PRO A 26 6.33 -4.61 12.64
C PRO A 26 4.81 -4.70 12.70
N GLN A 27 4.21 -4.41 13.85
CA GLN A 27 2.77 -4.41 14.01
C GLN A 27 2.10 -3.30 13.19
N GLU A 28 2.68 -2.11 13.19
CA GLU A 28 2.16 -1.00 12.40
C GLU A 28 2.24 -1.30 10.91
N GLU A 29 3.35 -1.87 10.44
CA GLU A 29 3.50 -2.29 9.05
C GLU A 29 2.45 -3.33 8.66
N TYR A 30 2.21 -4.29 9.54
CA TYR A 30 1.19 -5.32 9.31
C TYR A 30 -0.21 -4.72 9.18
N VAL A 31 -0.55 -3.78 10.05
CA VAL A 31 -1.87 -3.13 10.01
C VAL A 31 -2.04 -2.34 8.72
N MET A 32 -1.03 -1.57 8.31
CA MET A 32 -1.07 -0.83 7.05
C MET A 32 -1.19 -1.76 5.86
N HIS A 33 -0.44 -2.82 5.85
CA HIS A 33 -0.49 -3.83 4.81
C HIS A 33 -1.91 -4.41 4.68
N ARG A 34 -2.50 -4.82 5.78
CA ARG A 34 -3.86 -5.39 5.78
C ARG A 34 -4.91 -4.41 5.29
N ARG A 35 -4.78 -3.13 5.61
CA ARG A 35 -5.74 -2.11 5.18
C ARG A 35 -5.74 -1.92 3.67
N CYS A 36 -4.62 -2.20 3.02
CA CYS A 36 -4.50 -2.07 1.57
C CYS A 36 -4.98 -3.31 0.82
N LEU A 37 -5.21 -4.43 1.50
CA LEU A 37 -5.71 -5.64 0.87
C LEU A 37 -7.22 -5.53 0.60
N GLY A 38 -7.67 -6.24 -0.44
CA GLY A 38 -9.08 -6.32 -0.75
C GLY A 38 -9.44 -5.58 -2.03
N ARG A 39 -10.68 -5.12 -2.09
CA ARG A 39 -11.26 -4.55 -3.30
C ARG A 39 -10.97 -3.06 -3.43
N TRP A 40 -10.53 -2.67 -4.62
CA TRP A 40 -10.30 -1.28 -4.98
C TRP A 40 -10.92 -0.98 -6.32
N THR A 41 -11.40 0.26 -6.50
CA THR A 41 -11.86 0.75 -7.79
C THR A 41 -10.89 1.81 -8.27
N ALA A 42 -10.33 1.62 -9.46
CA ALA A 42 -9.37 2.53 -10.06
C ALA A 42 -9.45 2.44 -11.57
N LYS A 43 -8.88 3.40 -12.27
CA LYS A 43 -8.87 3.40 -13.73
C LYS A 43 -7.88 2.40 -14.30
N ASP A 44 -6.70 2.31 -13.67
CA ASP A 44 -5.60 1.44 -14.07
C ASP A 44 -4.69 1.21 -12.87
N GLU A 45 -3.58 0.53 -13.09
CA GLU A 45 -2.62 0.23 -12.02
C GLU A 45 -2.02 1.51 -11.40
N ASP A 46 -1.69 2.50 -12.22
CA ASP A 46 -1.14 3.74 -11.72
C ASP A 46 -2.13 4.48 -10.83
N ASP A 47 -3.38 4.53 -11.24
CA ASP A 47 -4.44 5.12 -10.44
C ASP A 47 -4.67 4.34 -9.14
N LEU A 48 -4.56 3.01 -9.19
CA LEU A 48 -4.64 2.17 -8.00
C LEU A 48 -3.53 2.51 -7.00
N LYS A 49 -2.31 2.70 -7.48
CA LYS A 49 -1.19 3.11 -6.63
C LYS A 49 -1.42 4.47 -6.00
N ASP A 50 -1.94 5.42 -6.78
CA ASP A 50 -2.28 6.75 -6.27
C ASP A 50 -3.34 6.69 -5.18
N LYS A 51 -4.35 5.86 -5.35
CA LYS A 51 -5.40 5.70 -4.34
C LYS A 51 -4.88 5.07 -3.06
N ILE A 52 -3.98 4.11 -3.18
CA ILE A 52 -3.33 3.52 -2.01
C ILE A 52 -2.47 4.57 -1.31
N TYR A 53 -1.73 5.36 -2.06
CA TYR A 53 -0.94 6.46 -1.49
C TYR A 53 -1.81 7.45 -0.73
N ASP A 54 -2.94 7.86 -1.30
CA ASP A 54 -3.86 8.78 -0.63
C ASP A 54 -4.45 8.18 0.65
N PHE A 55 -4.63 6.87 0.66
CA PHE A 55 -5.25 6.18 1.79
C PHE A 55 -4.28 6.03 2.97
N ILE A 56 -3.03 5.65 2.71
CA ILE A 56 -2.08 5.34 3.78
C ILE A 56 -0.90 6.31 3.86
N GLY A 57 -0.70 7.16 2.84
CA GLY A 57 0.38 8.14 2.83
C GLY A 57 1.73 7.62 2.36
N TYR A 58 1.81 6.40 1.85
CA TYR A 58 3.07 5.78 1.40
C TYR A 58 2.89 5.11 0.06
N HIS A 59 3.95 5.13 -0.75
CA HIS A 59 3.95 4.48 -2.05
C HIS A 59 4.04 2.96 -1.92
N ALA A 60 3.34 2.26 -2.80
CA ALA A 60 3.48 0.83 -2.94
C ALA A 60 4.58 0.54 -3.97
N GLU A 61 5.60 -0.23 -3.58
CA GLU A 61 6.66 -0.68 -4.51
C GLU A 61 6.16 -1.81 -5.40
N PHE A 62 5.33 -2.65 -4.83
CA PHE A 62 4.83 -3.85 -5.51
C PHE A 62 3.38 -4.09 -5.08
N ILE A 63 2.54 -4.42 -6.04
CA ILE A 63 1.14 -4.79 -5.76
C ILE A 63 0.83 -6.07 -6.53
N ASP A 64 0.41 -7.10 -5.82
CA ASP A 64 -0.13 -8.32 -6.40
C ASP A 64 -1.65 -8.21 -6.39
N TYR A 65 -2.25 -8.16 -7.57
CA TYR A 65 -3.68 -7.94 -7.70
C TYR A 65 -4.27 -8.75 -8.84
N GLU A 66 -5.59 -8.92 -8.77
CA GLU A 66 -6.38 -9.42 -9.88
C GLU A 66 -7.33 -8.32 -10.34
N VAL A 67 -7.53 -8.23 -11.65
CA VAL A 67 -8.54 -7.34 -12.22
C VAL A 67 -9.87 -8.07 -12.24
N LYS A 68 -10.89 -7.46 -11.64
CA LYS A 68 -12.25 -7.98 -11.62
C LYS A 68 -13.11 -7.11 -12.52
N ALA A 69 -13.79 -7.73 -13.43
CA ALA A 69 -14.67 -7.01 -14.36
C ALA A 69 -15.95 -6.50 -13.67
#